data_8bcfcc9ffe06045a35dc2cec73bd6830
#
_entry.id   8bcfcc9ffe06045a35dc2cec73bd6830
#
_cell.length_a   1.000
_cell.length_b   1.000
_cell.length_c   1.000
_cell.angle_alpha   90.00
_cell.angle_beta   90.00
_cell.angle_gamma   90.00
#
_symmetry.space_group_name_H-M   'P 1'
#
loop_
_entity.id
_entity.type
_entity.pdbx_description
1 polymer ?
#
loop_
_entity_poly.entity_id
_entity_poly.type
_entity_poly.pdbx_seq_one_letter_code
_entity_poly.pdbx_strand_id
1 'polypeptide(L)'
;MVKQWDDEGAFEKMADLDVGHGDLTERDPFDLSKALGGAALEHLHPDVKRLRLHSDFKPSGDQPKAIEKLISQLENGQERAVLLGVTGSGKTYAMAQVIQHLNIPTLVISHNKTLARQLHQEMAGYFPENAVDYFVSHYDYYQPEAYLANRDLYIDKELSINERIEQERFATVASLVTRPDCVIVSSVSCIYGLNPPETFLEYHVRVHVGQNIETSDLLKELIVLQYKRTTTDLSRGECRLRGEVLDVWMPSRDDPLRIQFDFDGVTKVQVCDPVTWEVLDTLDEAWIHPKEFFMTSPERYEAALVSIEDELDDRIAHYSSLGHELERHRIEQRTRYDLEMIREIGHCRSMENYSLHFDGRERGERPYCLLDFFAASAKQFHGDADNYLVIMDESHVTLPQVGGMYAGDRSRKLNLIEHGFRLPSAADNRPLKINEFQSLVPQMVYVSATPGERELLHLCEITGQNPPMGLRHMAGGG
;
A
#
# COMPACT_ATOMS: atom_id res chain seq x y z
N MET A 1 29.08 -24.42 -13.47
CA MET A 1 30.14 -23.79 -12.68
C MET A 1 29.62 -22.37 -12.36
N VAL A 2 28.90 -22.26 -11.28
CA VAL A 2 28.33 -20.99 -10.80
C VAL A 2 29.44 -20.30 -10.02
N LYS A 3 29.97 -19.18 -10.52
CA LYS A 3 30.88 -18.35 -9.76
C LYS A 3 30.11 -17.65 -8.66
N GLN A 4 30.45 -17.97 -7.43
CA GLN A 4 30.11 -17.19 -6.24
C GLN A 4 30.64 -15.76 -6.45
N TRP A 5 29.76 -14.77 -6.35
CA TRP A 5 30.13 -13.36 -6.35
C TRP A 5 30.55 -13.01 -4.92
N ASP A 6 31.78 -12.55 -4.74
CA ASP A 6 32.22 -11.92 -3.51
C ASP A 6 31.56 -10.55 -3.39
N ASP A 7 30.51 -10.47 -2.59
CA ASP A 7 29.71 -9.25 -2.37
C ASP A 7 30.44 -8.16 -1.55
N GLU A 8 31.52 -8.48 -0.83
CA GLU A 8 32.19 -7.53 0.07
C GLU A 8 33.00 -6.44 -0.65
N GLY A 9 33.57 -6.72 -1.81
CA GLY A 9 34.41 -5.75 -2.54
C GLY A 9 33.64 -4.68 -3.32
N ALA A 10 32.36 -4.92 -3.64
CA ALA A 10 31.51 -3.94 -4.30
C ALA A 10 30.88 -2.94 -3.31
N PHE A 11 30.73 -3.35 -2.05
CA PHE A 11 30.14 -2.53 -1.00
C PHE A 11 31.06 -1.40 -0.52
N GLU A 12 32.37 -1.62 -0.44
CA GLU A 12 33.33 -0.59 0.03
C GLU A 12 33.52 0.56 -0.96
N LYS A 13 33.35 0.34 -2.28
CA LYS A 13 33.46 1.39 -3.30
C LYS A 13 32.21 2.28 -3.42
N MET A 14 31.09 1.88 -2.86
CA MET A 14 29.82 2.62 -2.90
C MET A 14 29.50 3.36 -1.60
N ALA A 15 30.34 3.26 -0.59
CA ALA A 15 30.21 3.95 0.70
C ALA A 15 30.37 5.48 0.60
N ASP A 16 30.89 5.99 -0.51
CA ASP A 16 31.04 7.44 -0.77
C ASP A 16 29.80 8.10 -1.39
N LEU A 17 28.71 7.36 -1.64
CA LEU A 17 27.40 7.97 -1.81
C LEU A 17 26.86 8.25 -0.42
N ASP A 18 26.96 9.50 0.01
CA ASP A 18 26.48 10.02 1.29
C ASP A 18 24.97 9.80 1.44
N VAL A 19 24.61 8.59 1.80
CA VAL A 19 23.26 8.21 2.19
C VAL A 19 23.19 8.46 3.68
N GLY A 20 22.71 9.63 4.07
CA GLY A 20 22.58 10.02 5.48
C GLY A 20 22.05 8.87 6.33
N HIS A 21 22.84 8.43 7.28
CA HIS A 21 22.47 7.44 8.29
C HIS A 21 21.65 8.14 9.39
N GLY A 22 20.43 8.59 9.05
CA GLY A 22 19.43 8.93 10.04
C GLY A 22 18.65 7.68 10.42
N ASP A 23 18.58 7.38 11.68
CA ASP A 23 17.71 6.34 12.24
C ASP A 23 16.26 6.90 12.27
N LEU A 24 15.65 7.02 11.06
CA LEU A 24 14.34 7.64 10.84
C LEU A 24 13.27 6.55 10.73
N THR A 25 13.25 5.62 11.68
CA THR A 25 12.24 4.54 11.71
C THR A 25 10.96 4.95 12.42
N GLU A 26 10.99 5.98 13.27
CA GLU A 26 9.85 6.43 14.04
C GLU A 26 9.24 7.70 13.43
N ARG A 27 8.10 7.54 12.78
CA ARG A 27 7.16 8.63 12.50
C ARG A 27 6.00 8.51 13.46
N ASP A 28 5.53 9.63 13.99
CA ASP A 28 4.27 9.64 14.72
C ASP A 28 3.14 9.16 13.80
N PRO A 29 2.32 8.21 14.23
CA PRO A 29 1.18 7.76 13.45
C PRO A 29 0.24 8.93 13.16
N PHE A 30 -0.20 9.00 11.91
CA PHE A 30 -1.09 10.06 11.47
C PHE A 30 -2.41 10.06 12.23
N ASP A 31 -2.86 11.24 12.64
CA ASP A 31 -4.11 11.42 13.35
C ASP A 31 -5.23 11.79 12.37
N LEU A 32 -5.96 10.77 11.91
CA LEU A 32 -7.10 10.91 11.02
C LEU A 32 -8.14 11.92 11.53
N SER A 33 -8.26 12.06 12.87
CA SER A 33 -9.24 12.98 13.47
C SER A 33 -8.95 14.46 13.18
N LYS A 34 -7.66 14.80 13.04
CA LYS A 34 -7.23 16.14 12.71
C LYS A 34 -7.44 16.48 11.23
N ALA A 35 -7.22 15.51 10.35
CA ALA A 35 -7.39 15.69 8.91
C ALA A 35 -8.86 15.81 8.49
N LEU A 36 -9.74 14.99 9.12
CA LEU A 36 -11.17 14.99 8.78
C LEU A 36 -11.98 16.07 9.51
N GLY A 37 -11.36 16.81 10.44
CA GLY A 37 -12.09 17.74 11.32
C GLY A 37 -13.05 16.98 12.24
N GLY A 38 -12.94 17.14 13.57
CA GLY A 38 -13.61 16.30 14.58
C GLY A 38 -15.10 16.01 14.36
N ALA A 39 -15.84 16.90 13.67
CA ALA A 39 -17.25 16.70 13.33
C ALA A 39 -17.49 15.69 12.19
N ALA A 40 -16.53 15.49 11.31
CA ALA A 40 -16.68 14.55 10.18
C ALA A 40 -16.64 13.09 10.61
N LEU A 41 -16.00 12.81 11.73
CA LEU A 41 -15.83 11.44 12.26
C LEU A 41 -17.08 10.91 12.95
N GLU A 42 -17.86 11.77 13.61
CA GLU A 42 -19.13 11.39 14.24
C GLU A 42 -20.15 10.90 13.21
N HIS A 43 -20.00 11.34 11.94
CA HIS A 43 -20.88 10.93 10.84
C HIS A 43 -20.38 9.70 10.06
N LEU A 44 -19.08 9.36 10.15
CA LEU A 44 -18.53 8.19 9.45
C LEU A 44 -18.98 6.86 10.08
N HIS A 45 -19.24 6.82 11.41
CA HIS A 45 -19.63 5.61 12.12
C HIS A 45 -20.57 5.90 13.29
N PRO A 46 -21.88 6.04 13.04
CA PRO A 46 -22.85 6.10 14.14
C PRO A 46 -22.90 4.79 14.94
N ASP A 47 -22.53 3.65 14.34
CA ASP A 47 -22.44 2.34 14.98
C ASP A 47 -21.08 1.70 14.68
N VAL A 48 -20.24 1.51 15.69
CA VAL A 48 -18.97 0.76 15.56
C VAL A 48 -19.30 -0.66 15.11
N LYS A 49 -19.05 -0.96 13.84
CA LYS A 49 -19.25 -2.30 13.30
C LYS A 49 -18.23 -3.25 13.92
N ARG A 50 -18.73 -4.41 14.35
CA ARG A 50 -17.89 -5.49 14.85
C ARG A 50 -17.67 -6.53 13.77
N LEU A 51 -16.50 -7.13 13.79
CA LEU A 51 -16.20 -8.30 12.97
C LEU A 51 -17.08 -9.47 13.43
N ARG A 52 -17.95 -9.95 12.53
CA ARG A 52 -18.91 -11.03 12.79
C ARG A 52 -18.64 -12.21 11.89
N LEU A 53 -18.19 -13.30 12.49
CA LEU A 53 -17.94 -14.55 11.80
C LEU A 53 -19.25 -15.29 11.48
N HIS A 54 -19.48 -15.58 10.23
CA HIS A 54 -20.55 -16.45 9.75
C HIS A 54 -19.96 -17.78 9.30
N SER A 55 -20.33 -18.87 9.95
CA SER A 55 -19.84 -20.21 9.57
C SER A 55 -20.74 -21.30 10.14
N ASP A 56 -21.01 -22.32 9.33
CA ASP A 56 -21.66 -23.55 9.77
C ASP A 56 -20.70 -24.48 10.55
N PHE A 57 -19.38 -24.20 10.47
CA PHE A 57 -18.36 -24.96 11.16
C PHE A 57 -18.24 -24.55 12.62
N LYS A 58 -17.93 -25.53 13.47
CA LYS A 58 -17.53 -25.30 14.86
C LYS A 58 -16.11 -25.78 15.06
N PRO A 59 -15.33 -25.12 15.93
CA PRO A 59 -13.97 -25.59 16.23
C PRO A 59 -13.98 -27.04 16.71
N SER A 60 -13.12 -27.87 16.16
CA SER A 60 -13.05 -29.31 16.47
C SER A 60 -11.61 -29.79 16.67
N GLY A 61 -11.45 -30.95 17.30
CA GLY A 61 -10.12 -31.50 17.58
C GLY A 61 -9.28 -30.60 18.49
N ASP A 62 -8.09 -30.23 18.03
CA ASP A 62 -7.16 -29.34 18.76
C ASP A 62 -7.42 -27.84 18.50
N GLN A 63 -8.29 -27.49 17.53
CA GLN A 63 -8.57 -26.10 17.19
C GLN A 63 -9.03 -25.25 18.38
N PRO A 64 -10.00 -25.68 19.26
CA PRO A 64 -10.44 -24.86 20.38
C PRO A 64 -9.29 -24.43 21.29
N LYS A 65 -8.41 -25.37 21.64
CA LYS A 65 -7.24 -25.09 22.49
C LYS A 65 -6.22 -24.18 21.82
N ALA A 66 -5.99 -24.37 20.51
CA ALA A 66 -5.05 -23.54 19.74
C ALA A 66 -5.56 -22.10 19.62
N ILE A 67 -6.86 -21.91 19.34
CA ILE A 67 -7.51 -20.60 19.25
C ILE A 67 -7.47 -19.88 20.60
N GLU A 68 -7.91 -20.54 21.68
CA GLU A 68 -7.90 -19.99 23.04
C GLU A 68 -6.51 -19.56 23.47
N LYS A 69 -5.50 -20.42 23.25
CA LYS A 69 -4.10 -20.11 23.57
C LYS A 69 -3.58 -18.91 22.78
N LEU A 70 -3.86 -18.87 21.48
CA LEU A 70 -3.41 -17.79 20.59
C LEU A 70 -4.03 -16.46 20.99
N ILE A 71 -5.34 -16.42 21.24
CA ILE A 71 -6.05 -15.24 21.73
C ILE A 71 -5.44 -14.77 23.06
N SER A 72 -5.28 -15.66 24.03
CA SER A 72 -4.70 -15.32 25.33
C SER A 72 -3.27 -14.76 25.20
N GLN A 73 -2.47 -15.28 24.29
CA GLN A 73 -1.11 -14.77 24.05
C GLN A 73 -1.15 -13.33 23.51
N LEU A 74 -2.00 -13.06 22.51
CA LEU A 74 -2.12 -11.74 21.89
C LEU A 74 -2.72 -10.70 22.87
N GLU A 75 -3.76 -11.06 23.63
CA GLU A 75 -4.35 -10.18 24.65
C GLU A 75 -3.37 -9.84 25.80
N ASN A 76 -2.44 -10.74 26.09
CA ASN A 76 -1.36 -10.49 27.06
C ASN A 76 -0.18 -9.70 26.48
N GLY A 77 -0.32 -9.14 25.28
CA GLY A 77 0.70 -8.29 24.65
C GLY A 77 1.85 -9.06 24.01
N GLN A 78 1.69 -10.36 23.71
CA GLN A 78 2.69 -11.10 22.96
C GLN A 78 2.73 -10.60 21.51
N GLU A 79 3.85 -10.03 21.12
CA GLU A 79 4.02 -9.42 19.80
C GLU A 79 4.04 -10.46 18.67
N ARG A 80 4.54 -11.67 18.94
CA ARG A 80 4.73 -12.72 17.92
C ARG A 80 4.24 -14.07 18.42
N ALA A 81 3.42 -14.74 17.58
CA ALA A 81 2.91 -16.08 17.86
C ALA A 81 2.98 -16.96 16.60
N VAL A 82 2.93 -18.28 16.79
CA VAL A 82 2.94 -19.26 15.69
C VAL A 82 1.72 -20.16 15.80
N LEU A 83 0.94 -20.23 14.71
CA LEU A 83 -0.13 -21.20 14.52
C LEU A 83 0.35 -22.33 13.60
N LEU A 84 0.59 -23.49 14.21
CA LEU A 84 0.97 -24.71 13.49
C LEU A 84 -0.26 -25.51 13.08
N GLY A 85 -0.33 -25.90 11.81
CA GLY A 85 -1.41 -26.75 11.35
C GLY A 85 -1.10 -27.34 9.99
N VAL A 86 -1.29 -28.65 9.83
CA VAL A 86 -1.14 -29.31 8.53
C VAL A 86 -2.15 -28.79 7.51
N THR A 87 -1.91 -29.02 6.24
CA THR A 87 -2.87 -28.67 5.18
C THR A 87 -4.21 -29.36 5.44
N GLY A 88 -5.31 -28.59 5.31
CA GLY A 88 -6.66 -29.11 5.60
C GLY A 88 -7.03 -29.16 7.09
N SER A 89 -6.19 -28.68 8.01
CA SER A 89 -6.53 -28.61 9.44
C SER A 89 -7.48 -27.47 9.84
N GLY A 90 -7.93 -26.65 8.87
CA GLY A 90 -8.80 -25.50 9.12
C GLY A 90 -8.06 -24.29 9.68
N LYS A 91 -6.82 -24.05 9.30
CA LYS A 91 -6.03 -22.87 9.70
C LYS A 91 -6.78 -21.55 9.42
N THR A 92 -7.37 -21.42 8.22
CA THR A 92 -8.13 -20.23 7.83
C THR A 92 -9.31 -19.96 8.77
N TYR A 93 -10.02 -21.01 9.14
CA TYR A 93 -11.11 -20.91 10.11
C TYR A 93 -10.61 -20.51 11.51
N ALA A 94 -9.48 -21.09 11.96
CA ALA A 94 -8.86 -20.70 13.23
C ALA A 94 -8.42 -19.21 13.21
N MET A 95 -7.84 -18.74 12.11
CA MET A 95 -7.52 -17.31 11.92
C MET A 95 -8.78 -16.44 12.02
N ALA A 96 -9.87 -16.82 11.34
CA ALA A 96 -11.13 -16.08 11.38
C ALA A 96 -11.73 -15.99 12.80
N GLN A 97 -11.61 -17.05 13.61
CA GLN A 97 -12.03 -17.03 15.03
C GLN A 97 -11.21 -16.03 15.86
N VAL A 98 -9.88 -15.98 15.65
CA VAL A 98 -9.00 -15.02 16.33
C VAL A 98 -9.32 -13.58 15.89
N ILE A 99 -9.50 -13.34 14.60
CA ILE A 99 -9.88 -12.04 14.03
C ILE A 99 -11.19 -11.54 14.64
N GLN A 100 -12.22 -12.38 14.66
CA GLN A 100 -13.51 -12.03 15.31
C GLN A 100 -13.34 -11.66 16.77
N HIS A 101 -12.55 -12.44 17.52
CA HIS A 101 -12.40 -12.25 18.95
C HIS A 101 -11.68 -10.94 19.29
N LEU A 102 -10.56 -10.67 18.63
CA LEU A 102 -9.77 -9.44 18.84
C LEU A 102 -10.50 -8.21 18.34
N ASN A 103 -11.28 -8.33 17.29
CA ASN A 103 -12.10 -7.25 16.71
C ASN A 103 -11.30 -5.98 16.39
N ILE A 104 -10.13 -6.14 15.79
CA ILE A 104 -9.22 -5.08 15.37
C ILE A 104 -8.90 -5.22 13.86
N PRO A 105 -8.48 -4.14 13.19
CA PRO A 105 -8.09 -4.21 11.79
C PRO A 105 -7.02 -5.29 11.58
N THR A 106 -7.22 -6.15 10.60
CA THR A 106 -6.33 -7.29 10.38
C THR A 106 -5.83 -7.36 8.94
N LEU A 107 -4.50 -7.45 8.79
CA LEU A 107 -3.83 -7.71 7.52
C LEU A 107 -3.41 -9.18 7.43
N VAL A 108 -3.86 -9.87 6.39
CA VAL A 108 -3.46 -11.25 6.09
C VAL A 108 -2.56 -11.24 4.87
N ILE A 109 -1.29 -11.67 5.02
CA ILE A 109 -0.29 -11.65 3.95
C ILE A 109 -0.07 -13.07 3.42
N SER A 110 -0.19 -13.26 2.10
CA SER A 110 0.12 -14.50 1.40
C SER A 110 1.21 -14.29 0.35
N HIS A 111 2.01 -15.30 0.06
CA HIS A 111 3.19 -15.20 -0.79
C HIS A 111 2.91 -15.05 -2.30
N ASN A 112 1.69 -15.31 -2.77
CA ASN A 112 1.33 -15.12 -4.17
C ASN A 112 -0.13 -14.68 -4.36
N LYS A 113 -0.44 -14.13 -5.55
CA LYS A 113 -1.77 -13.59 -5.89
C LYS A 113 -2.88 -14.65 -5.85
N THR A 114 -2.62 -15.87 -6.30
CA THR A 114 -3.64 -16.94 -6.40
C THR A 114 -4.09 -17.38 -5.02
N LEU A 115 -3.15 -17.65 -4.13
CA LEU A 115 -3.46 -18.02 -2.75
C LEU A 115 -4.08 -16.84 -1.97
N ALA A 116 -3.59 -15.62 -2.19
CA ALA A 116 -4.22 -14.43 -1.62
C ALA A 116 -5.69 -14.28 -2.09
N ARG A 117 -6.00 -14.55 -3.37
CA ARG A 117 -7.38 -14.53 -3.88
C ARG A 117 -8.26 -15.60 -3.24
N GLN A 118 -7.74 -16.83 -3.11
CA GLN A 118 -8.44 -17.90 -2.41
C GLN A 118 -8.74 -17.53 -0.96
N LEU A 119 -7.73 -17.05 -0.25
CA LEU A 119 -7.85 -16.64 1.16
C LEU A 119 -8.81 -15.46 1.34
N HIS A 120 -8.79 -14.51 0.40
CA HIS A 120 -9.77 -13.42 0.37
C HIS A 120 -11.21 -13.94 0.22
N GLN A 121 -11.45 -14.89 -0.68
CA GLN A 121 -12.78 -15.48 -0.87
C GLN A 121 -13.25 -16.23 0.38
N GLU A 122 -12.35 -16.98 1.03
CA GLU A 122 -12.66 -17.66 2.29
C GLU A 122 -13.00 -16.65 3.40
N MET A 123 -12.19 -15.58 3.56
CA MET A 123 -12.43 -14.52 4.55
C MET A 123 -13.71 -13.73 4.27
N ALA A 124 -14.00 -13.40 3.01
CA ALA A 124 -15.24 -12.75 2.62
C ALA A 124 -16.48 -13.62 2.90
N GLY A 125 -16.34 -14.94 2.76
CA GLY A 125 -17.38 -15.90 3.18
C GLY A 125 -17.58 -15.95 4.70
N TYR A 126 -16.49 -15.78 5.47
CA TYR A 126 -16.58 -15.74 6.93
C TYR A 126 -17.07 -14.40 7.49
N PHE A 127 -16.82 -13.30 6.80
CA PHE A 127 -17.17 -11.93 7.23
C PHE A 127 -18.01 -11.18 6.19
N PRO A 128 -19.20 -11.69 5.81
CA PRO A 128 -19.98 -11.12 4.70
C PRO A 128 -20.55 -9.73 4.98
N GLU A 129 -20.63 -9.32 6.26
CA GLU A 129 -21.14 -8.00 6.67
C GLU A 129 -20.01 -6.95 6.85
N ASN A 130 -18.74 -7.39 6.82
CA ASN A 130 -17.59 -6.58 7.14
C ASN A 130 -16.79 -6.19 5.88
N ALA A 131 -15.84 -5.27 6.02
CA ALA A 131 -14.95 -4.90 4.92
C ALA A 131 -13.85 -5.96 4.76
N VAL A 132 -14.02 -6.84 3.79
CA VAL A 132 -13.00 -7.82 3.40
C VAL A 132 -12.49 -7.45 2.04
N ASP A 133 -11.28 -6.87 1.97
CA ASP A 133 -10.72 -6.34 0.74
C ASP A 133 -9.45 -7.06 0.30
N TYR A 134 -9.04 -6.79 -0.95
CA TYR A 134 -7.95 -7.49 -1.61
C TYR A 134 -6.89 -6.52 -2.14
N PHE A 135 -5.65 -6.65 -1.65
CA PHE A 135 -4.57 -5.75 -1.98
C PHE A 135 -3.34 -6.49 -2.51
N VAL A 136 -3.24 -6.62 -3.83
CA VAL A 136 -2.08 -7.24 -4.50
C VAL A 136 -1.52 -6.31 -5.57
N SER A 137 -0.40 -6.68 -6.19
CA SER A 137 0.12 -5.94 -7.35
C SER A 137 -0.92 -5.90 -8.47
N HIS A 138 -1.23 -4.70 -8.96
CA HIS A 138 -2.24 -4.47 -10.00
C HIS A 138 -1.76 -4.78 -11.44
N TYR A 139 -0.54 -5.30 -11.59
CA TYR A 139 -0.02 -5.68 -12.89
C TYR A 139 -0.34 -7.14 -13.23
N ASP A 140 -0.95 -7.38 -14.39
CA ASP A 140 -1.06 -8.72 -14.98
C ASP A 140 0.30 -9.18 -15.53
N TYR A 141 1.02 -8.23 -16.12
CA TYR A 141 2.39 -8.40 -16.57
C TYR A 141 3.24 -7.24 -16.06
N TYR A 142 4.41 -7.53 -15.52
CA TYR A 142 5.36 -6.53 -15.06
C TYR A 142 6.79 -6.97 -15.37
N GLN A 143 7.44 -6.22 -16.25
CA GLN A 143 8.87 -6.29 -16.50
C GLN A 143 9.51 -5.01 -15.98
N PRO A 144 10.27 -5.08 -14.87
CA PRO A 144 10.99 -3.92 -14.38
C PRO A 144 12.06 -3.49 -15.38
N GLU A 145 12.31 -2.18 -15.46
CA GLU A 145 13.48 -1.71 -16.20
C GLU A 145 14.76 -2.26 -15.59
N ALA A 146 15.73 -2.59 -16.42
CA ALA A 146 17.02 -3.09 -15.98
C ALA A 146 18.11 -2.76 -17.01
N TYR A 147 19.35 -2.69 -16.56
CA TYR A 147 20.49 -2.57 -17.44
C TYR A 147 21.47 -3.71 -17.20
N LEU A 148 21.86 -4.39 -18.27
CA LEU A 148 22.83 -5.48 -18.27
C LEU A 148 24.16 -4.95 -18.82
N ALA A 149 25.00 -4.42 -17.93
CA ALA A 149 26.26 -3.74 -18.30
C ALA A 149 27.21 -4.64 -19.12
N ASN A 150 27.23 -5.96 -18.84
CA ASN A 150 28.06 -6.92 -19.58
C ASN A 150 27.62 -7.16 -21.04
N ARG A 151 26.43 -6.69 -21.41
CA ARG A 151 25.85 -6.81 -22.76
C ARG A 151 25.50 -5.45 -23.39
N ASP A 152 25.73 -4.36 -22.67
CA ASP A 152 25.23 -3.01 -22.99
C ASP A 152 23.76 -3.02 -23.42
N LEU A 153 22.94 -3.77 -22.67
CA LEU A 153 21.53 -3.97 -22.99
C LEU A 153 20.64 -3.30 -21.92
N TYR A 154 19.93 -2.27 -22.36
CA TYR A 154 18.86 -1.67 -21.58
C TYR A 154 17.54 -2.40 -21.85
N ILE A 155 16.84 -2.80 -20.79
CA ILE A 155 15.53 -3.43 -20.81
C ILE A 155 14.53 -2.38 -20.34
N ASP A 156 13.63 -2.00 -21.23
CA ASP A 156 12.57 -1.06 -20.90
C ASP A 156 11.57 -1.66 -19.92
N LYS A 157 10.96 -0.78 -19.11
CA LYS A 157 9.83 -1.15 -18.27
C LYS A 157 8.61 -1.45 -19.15
N GLU A 158 8.07 -2.65 -19.00
CA GLU A 158 6.80 -3.04 -19.61
C GLU A 158 5.81 -3.44 -18.52
N LEU A 159 4.56 -3.02 -18.67
CA LEU A 159 3.49 -3.34 -17.73
C LEU A 159 2.14 -3.42 -18.43
N SER A 160 1.28 -4.28 -17.89
CA SER A 160 -0.14 -4.33 -18.20
C SER A 160 -0.90 -4.22 -16.89
N ILE A 161 -1.72 -3.17 -16.76
CA ILE A 161 -2.53 -2.91 -15.56
C ILE A 161 -3.81 -3.72 -15.64
N ASN A 162 -4.18 -4.34 -14.52
CA ASN A 162 -5.46 -4.95 -14.31
C ASN A 162 -6.38 -3.94 -13.58
N GLU A 163 -7.31 -3.35 -14.32
CA GLU A 163 -8.20 -2.31 -13.80
C GLU A 163 -9.03 -2.80 -12.59
N ARG A 164 -9.43 -4.08 -12.58
CA ARG A 164 -10.17 -4.64 -11.45
C ARG A 164 -9.33 -4.74 -10.20
N ILE A 165 -8.07 -5.17 -10.31
CA ILE A 165 -7.16 -5.22 -9.15
C ILE A 165 -6.83 -3.81 -8.67
N GLU A 166 -6.68 -2.85 -9.58
CA GLU A 166 -6.49 -1.44 -9.23
C GLU A 166 -7.68 -0.91 -8.43
N GLN A 167 -8.91 -1.19 -8.89
CA GLN A 167 -10.15 -0.88 -8.15
C GLN A 167 -10.15 -1.50 -6.75
N GLU A 168 -9.83 -2.79 -6.62
CA GLU A 168 -9.78 -3.49 -5.33
C GLU A 168 -8.74 -2.86 -4.38
N ARG A 169 -7.62 -2.35 -4.89
CA ARG A 169 -6.62 -1.61 -4.11
C ARG A 169 -7.16 -0.27 -3.59
N PHE A 170 -7.87 0.48 -4.44
CA PHE A 170 -8.54 1.71 -4.01
C PHE A 170 -9.62 1.43 -2.96
N ALA A 171 -10.41 0.39 -3.14
CA ALA A 171 -11.41 -0.04 -2.16
C ALA A 171 -10.78 -0.37 -0.81
N THR A 172 -9.65 -1.09 -0.81
CA THR A 172 -8.89 -1.41 0.41
C THR A 172 -8.48 -0.17 1.19
N VAL A 173 -7.85 0.81 0.50
CA VAL A 173 -7.40 2.04 1.15
C VAL A 173 -8.59 2.85 1.65
N ALA A 174 -9.65 2.96 0.85
CA ALA A 174 -10.89 3.63 1.25
C ALA A 174 -11.52 2.97 2.49
N SER A 175 -11.58 1.64 2.54
CA SER A 175 -12.10 0.90 3.71
C SER A 175 -11.29 1.18 4.96
N LEU A 176 -9.96 1.13 4.88
CA LEU A 176 -9.09 1.37 6.04
C LEU A 176 -9.25 2.77 6.64
N VAL A 177 -9.52 3.78 5.82
CA VAL A 177 -9.71 5.15 6.32
C VAL A 177 -11.14 5.50 6.73
N THR A 178 -12.12 4.65 6.40
CA THR A 178 -13.54 4.92 6.67
C THR A 178 -14.23 3.88 7.55
N ARG A 179 -13.60 2.74 7.85
CA ARG A 179 -14.23 1.62 8.57
C ARG A 179 -13.33 1.01 9.62
N PRO A 180 -13.86 0.68 10.82
CA PRO A 180 -13.11 0.01 11.89
C PRO A 180 -13.00 -1.51 11.70
N ASP A 181 -13.85 -2.11 10.86
CA ASP A 181 -14.10 -3.55 10.74
C ASP A 181 -13.45 -4.16 9.49
N CYS A 182 -12.15 -3.88 9.29
CA CYS A 182 -11.42 -4.25 8.08
C CYS A 182 -10.61 -5.54 8.23
N VAL A 183 -10.75 -6.45 7.26
CA VAL A 183 -9.89 -7.61 7.06
C VAL A 183 -9.31 -7.54 5.64
N ILE A 184 -8.04 -7.25 5.53
CA ILE A 184 -7.39 -7.06 4.23
C ILE A 184 -6.51 -8.27 3.91
N VAL A 185 -6.72 -8.88 2.75
CA VAL A 185 -5.86 -9.96 2.26
C VAL A 185 -4.93 -9.43 1.19
N SER A 186 -3.62 -9.54 1.44
CA SER A 186 -2.59 -8.96 0.58
C SER A 186 -1.55 -9.99 0.16
N SER A 187 -0.84 -9.70 -0.93
CA SER A 187 0.47 -10.27 -1.21
C SER A 187 1.56 -9.40 -0.58
N VAL A 188 2.82 -9.73 -0.80
CA VAL A 188 3.96 -8.88 -0.37
C VAL A 188 3.93 -7.46 -0.96
N SER A 189 2.99 -7.12 -1.83
CA SER A 189 2.81 -5.75 -2.33
C SER A 189 2.41 -4.74 -1.24
N CYS A 190 1.98 -5.19 -0.08
CA CYS A 190 1.69 -4.33 1.08
C CYS A 190 2.92 -3.55 1.60
N ILE A 191 4.15 -4.01 1.31
CA ILE A 191 5.39 -3.35 1.73
C ILE A 191 5.94 -2.35 0.72
N TYR A 192 5.27 -2.19 -0.43
CA TYR A 192 5.67 -1.22 -1.47
C TYR A 192 5.03 0.14 -1.27
N GLY A 193 5.67 1.17 -1.83
CA GLY A 193 5.30 2.56 -1.66
C GLY A 193 3.86 2.88 -2.03
N LEU A 194 3.21 3.64 -1.16
CA LEU A 194 1.94 4.33 -1.33
C LEU A 194 2.14 5.80 -0.96
N ASN A 195 1.15 6.64 -1.23
CA ASN A 195 1.13 7.98 -0.65
C ASN A 195 0.91 7.91 0.87
N PRO A 196 1.31 8.97 1.59
CA PRO A 196 0.95 9.11 3.00
C PRO A 196 -0.57 9.00 3.20
N PRO A 197 -1.07 8.40 4.29
CA PRO A 197 -2.50 8.39 4.63
C PRO A 197 -3.10 9.79 4.67
N GLU A 198 -2.34 10.78 5.15
CA GLU A 198 -2.72 12.20 5.18
C GLU A 198 -3.12 12.71 3.79
N THR A 199 -2.24 12.49 2.82
CA THR A 199 -2.45 12.97 1.46
C THR A 199 -3.69 12.33 0.83
N PHE A 200 -3.90 11.03 1.08
CA PHE A 200 -5.11 10.36 0.58
C PHE A 200 -6.39 10.96 1.16
N LEU A 201 -6.35 11.39 2.43
CA LEU A 201 -7.49 11.98 3.12
C LEU A 201 -7.71 13.46 2.82
N GLU A 202 -6.65 14.24 2.59
CA GLU A 202 -6.75 15.64 2.16
C GLU A 202 -7.47 15.77 0.82
N TYR A 203 -7.31 14.78 -0.05
CA TYR A 203 -7.88 14.76 -1.39
C TYR A 203 -9.16 13.90 -1.49
N HIS A 204 -10.14 14.15 -0.63
CA HIS A 204 -11.48 13.57 -0.82
C HIS A 204 -12.53 14.67 -0.73
N VAL A 205 -13.66 14.42 -1.36
CA VAL A 205 -14.81 15.32 -1.37
C VAL A 205 -15.99 14.63 -0.72
N ARG A 206 -16.53 15.23 0.33
CA ARG A 206 -17.79 14.81 0.95
C ARG A 206 -18.95 15.50 0.26
N VAL A 207 -19.94 14.72 -0.15
CA VAL A 207 -21.19 15.20 -0.72
C VAL A 207 -22.35 14.66 0.10
N HIS A 208 -23.25 15.54 0.57
CA HIS A 208 -24.43 15.10 1.34
C HIS A 208 -25.69 15.85 0.90
N VAL A 209 -26.83 15.22 1.11
CA VAL A 209 -28.14 15.84 0.85
C VAL A 209 -28.31 17.10 1.68
N GLY A 210 -28.76 18.18 1.04
CA GLY A 210 -28.89 19.51 1.65
C GLY A 210 -27.60 20.33 1.72
N GLN A 211 -26.51 19.86 1.12
CA GLN A 211 -25.29 20.62 1.00
C GLN A 211 -25.47 21.78 0.02
N ASN A 212 -25.23 23.01 0.50
CA ASN A 212 -25.27 24.22 -0.33
C ASN A 212 -23.94 24.36 -1.09
N ILE A 213 -23.87 23.73 -2.26
CA ILE A 213 -22.73 23.79 -3.17
C ILE A 213 -23.25 23.90 -4.60
N GLU A 214 -22.62 24.74 -5.43
CA GLU A 214 -22.92 24.80 -6.84
C GLU A 214 -22.32 23.61 -7.59
N THR A 215 -23.03 23.13 -8.61
CA THR A 215 -22.56 22.03 -9.47
C THR A 215 -21.18 22.31 -10.09
N SER A 216 -20.95 23.61 -10.44
CA SER A 216 -19.67 24.06 -11.00
C SER A 216 -18.50 23.92 -10.03
N ASP A 217 -18.74 24.10 -8.73
CA ASP A 217 -17.70 24.04 -7.70
C ASP A 217 -17.39 22.59 -7.36
N LEU A 218 -18.41 21.75 -7.21
CA LEU A 218 -18.17 20.30 -7.06
C LEU A 218 -17.42 19.73 -8.26
N LEU A 219 -17.72 20.18 -9.48
CA LEU A 219 -16.99 19.73 -10.68
C LEU A 219 -15.51 20.15 -10.65
N LYS A 220 -15.19 21.36 -10.15
CA LYS A 220 -13.80 21.79 -9.95
C LYS A 220 -13.07 20.92 -8.92
N GLU A 221 -13.72 20.60 -7.80
CA GLU A 221 -13.17 19.69 -6.80
C GLU A 221 -12.86 18.32 -7.40
N LEU A 222 -13.77 17.76 -8.23
CA LEU A 222 -13.53 16.49 -8.91
C LEU A 222 -12.35 16.55 -9.90
N ILE A 223 -12.14 17.67 -10.58
CA ILE A 223 -10.97 17.87 -11.45
C ILE A 223 -9.68 17.90 -10.64
N VAL A 224 -9.69 18.52 -9.46
CA VAL A 224 -8.54 18.47 -8.52
C VAL A 224 -8.26 17.02 -8.10
N LEU A 225 -9.30 16.21 -7.88
CA LEU A 225 -9.18 14.77 -7.61
C LEU A 225 -8.79 13.93 -8.85
N GLN A 226 -8.40 14.57 -9.96
CA GLN A 226 -7.97 13.97 -11.22
C GLN A 226 -9.06 13.22 -12.00
N TYR A 227 -10.35 13.45 -11.71
CA TYR A 227 -11.43 12.92 -12.55
C TYR A 227 -11.46 13.60 -13.91
N LYS A 228 -11.61 12.80 -14.97
CA LYS A 228 -11.76 13.32 -16.33
C LYS A 228 -13.23 13.63 -16.60
N ARG A 229 -13.49 14.82 -17.14
CA ARG A 229 -14.84 15.17 -17.59
C ARG A 229 -15.12 14.53 -18.93
N THR A 230 -16.25 13.82 -19.03
CA THR A 230 -16.77 13.26 -20.29
C THR A 230 -18.15 13.84 -20.64
N THR A 231 -18.52 13.77 -21.91
CA THR A 231 -19.86 14.12 -22.41
C THR A 231 -20.57 12.92 -23.00
N THR A 232 -19.88 11.79 -23.11
CA THR A 232 -20.35 10.53 -23.70
C THR A 232 -20.63 9.49 -22.62
N ASP A 233 -20.22 8.25 -22.85
CA ASP A 233 -20.35 7.19 -21.86
C ASP A 233 -19.36 7.41 -20.71
N LEU A 234 -19.82 7.10 -19.49
CA LEU A 234 -19.04 7.27 -18.27
C LEU A 234 -18.23 6.01 -17.98
N SER A 235 -16.95 6.19 -17.70
CA SER A 235 -16.05 5.15 -17.26
C SER A 235 -15.50 5.44 -15.85
N ARG A 236 -14.84 4.46 -15.22
CA ARG A 236 -14.21 4.67 -13.91
C ARG A 236 -13.15 5.79 -13.96
N GLY A 237 -13.16 6.63 -12.95
CA GLY A 237 -12.29 7.82 -12.89
C GLY A 237 -12.78 8.98 -13.77
N GLU A 238 -14.03 8.95 -14.19
CA GLU A 238 -14.65 10.03 -14.97
C GLU A 238 -15.87 10.63 -14.25
N CYS A 239 -16.18 11.87 -14.62
CA CYS A 239 -17.41 12.54 -14.22
C CYS A 239 -18.13 13.13 -15.42
N ARG A 240 -19.46 13.20 -15.33
CA ARG A 240 -20.33 13.66 -16.43
C ARG A 240 -21.42 14.54 -15.89
N LEU A 241 -21.48 15.78 -16.39
CA LEU A 241 -22.52 16.74 -16.05
C LEU A 241 -23.56 16.84 -17.16
N ARG A 242 -24.84 16.63 -16.82
CA ARG A 242 -26.01 16.79 -17.71
C ARG A 242 -27.10 17.61 -17.00
N GLY A 243 -27.19 18.90 -17.30
CA GLY A 243 -28.11 19.79 -16.62
C GLY A 243 -27.75 19.91 -15.13
N GLU A 244 -28.69 19.56 -14.27
CA GLU A 244 -28.54 19.57 -12.79
C GLU A 244 -28.17 18.19 -12.21
N VAL A 245 -27.65 17.30 -13.05
CA VAL A 245 -27.22 15.93 -12.66
C VAL A 245 -25.74 15.75 -12.93
N LEU A 246 -24.97 15.44 -11.89
CA LEU A 246 -23.58 15.10 -11.97
C LEU A 246 -23.40 13.59 -11.65
N ASP A 247 -23.01 12.84 -12.66
CA ASP A 247 -22.64 11.42 -12.51
C ASP A 247 -21.12 11.33 -12.28
N VAL A 248 -20.69 10.53 -11.28
CA VAL A 248 -19.29 10.31 -10.93
C VAL A 248 -19.05 8.82 -10.74
N TRP A 249 -18.05 8.26 -11.44
CA TRP A 249 -17.70 6.85 -11.27
C TRP A 249 -16.33 6.71 -10.62
N MET A 250 -16.32 6.43 -9.30
CA MET A 250 -15.10 6.26 -8.54
C MET A 250 -14.33 4.99 -8.93
N PRO A 251 -12.99 5.02 -8.92
CA PRO A 251 -12.17 3.82 -9.15
C PRO A 251 -12.47 2.68 -8.17
N SER A 252 -12.84 3.00 -6.92
CA SER A 252 -13.10 2.05 -5.83
C SER A 252 -14.45 1.33 -5.91
N ARG A 253 -15.38 1.75 -6.81
CA ARG A 253 -16.75 1.24 -6.83
C ARG A 253 -17.12 0.54 -8.14
N ASP A 254 -17.98 -0.47 -8.04
CA ASP A 254 -18.57 -1.10 -9.20
C ASP A 254 -19.64 -0.22 -9.87
N ASP A 255 -20.36 0.57 -9.07
CA ASP A 255 -21.49 1.37 -9.49
C ASP A 255 -21.20 2.87 -9.39
N PRO A 256 -21.60 3.68 -10.40
CA PRO A 256 -21.44 5.12 -10.36
C PRO A 256 -22.39 5.80 -9.36
N LEU A 257 -21.95 6.94 -8.85
CA LEU A 257 -22.77 7.86 -8.09
C LEU A 257 -23.46 8.85 -9.01
N ARG A 258 -24.73 9.13 -8.72
CA ARG A 258 -25.53 10.20 -9.32
C ARG A 258 -25.89 11.22 -8.27
N ILE A 259 -25.46 12.45 -8.46
CA ILE A 259 -25.72 13.60 -7.56
C ILE A 259 -26.67 14.52 -8.30
N GLN A 260 -27.85 14.79 -7.71
CA GLN A 260 -28.84 15.69 -8.26
C GLN A 260 -28.81 17.01 -7.49
N PHE A 261 -28.91 18.10 -8.22
CA PHE A 261 -28.91 19.43 -7.70
C PHE A 261 -30.23 20.14 -8.00
N ASP A 262 -30.52 21.15 -7.23
CA ASP A 262 -31.48 22.20 -7.54
C ASP A 262 -30.88 23.56 -7.20
N PHE A 263 -31.74 24.59 -7.10
CA PHE A 263 -31.32 25.96 -6.78
C PHE A 263 -30.65 26.08 -5.38
N ASP A 264 -31.01 25.21 -4.45
CA ASP A 264 -30.53 25.26 -3.06
C ASP A 264 -29.31 24.31 -2.81
N GLY A 265 -28.87 23.56 -3.82
CA GLY A 265 -27.71 22.66 -3.75
C GLY A 265 -28.05 21.19 -4.00
N VAL A 266 -27.41 20.28 -3.26
CA VAL A 266 -27.57 18.81 -3.44
C VAL A 266 -28.91 18.34 -2.88
N THR A 267 -29.73 17.74 -3.77
CA THR A 267 -31.05 17.21 -3.39
C THR A 267 -31.04 15.69 -3.19
N LYS A 268 -30.21 14.97 -3.95
CA LYS A 268 -30.12 13.50 -3.85
C LYS A 268 -28.70 13.02 -4.17
N VAL A 269 -28.31 11.99 -3.46
CA VAL A 269 -27.11 11.19 -3.74
C VAL A 269 -27.55 9.75 -3.96
N GLN A 270 -27.31 9.18 -5.14
CA GLN A 270 -27.84 7.88 -5.57
C GLN A 270 -26.72 7.01 -6.12
N VAL A 271 -26.83 5.71 -5.89
CA VAL A 271 -26.01 4.67 -6.55
C VAL A 271 -26.83 4.17 -7.74
N CYS A 272 -26.22 4.10 -8.92
CA CYS A 272 -26.92 3.68 -10.13
C CYS A 272 -26.23 2.48 -10.79
N ASP A 273 -27.01 1.61 -11.43
CA ASP A 273 -26.47 0.57 -12.28
C ASP A 273 -25.69 1.18 -13.45
N PRO A 274 -24.48 0.72 -13.75
CA PRO A 274 -23.61 1.33 -14.75
C PRO A 274 -24.11 1.18 -16.19
N VAL A 275 -25.02 0.24 -16.46
CA VAL A 275 -25.56 -0.06 -17.80
C VAL A 275 -26.95 0.54 -17.98
N THR A 276 -27.87 0.25 -17.04
CA THR A 276 -29.28 0.67 -17.15
C THR A 276 -29.52 2.06 -16.58
N TRP A 277 -28.64 2.55 -15.70
CA TRP A 277 -28.79 3.79 -14.94
C TRP A 277 -30.01 3.81 -14.02
N GLU A 278 -30.55 2.64 -13.70
CA GLU A 278 -31.55 2.47 -12.65
C GLU A 278 -30.93 2.73 -11.28
N VAL A 279 -31.70 3.37 -10.40
CA VAL A 279 -31.25 3.65 -9.03
C VAL A 279 -31.26 2.35 -8.24
N LEU A 280 -30.08 1.95 -7.76
CA LEU A 280 -29.88 0.78 -6.91
C LEU A 280 -30.05 1.12 -5.44
N ASP A 281 -29.60 2.32 -5.02
CA ASP A 281 -29.63 2.78 -3.64
C ASP A 281 -29.67 4.31 -3.58
N THR A 282 -30.16 4.85 -2.47
CA THR A 282 -30.16 6.29 -2.17
C THR A 282 -29.47 6.52 -0.86
N LEU A 283 -28.45 7.38 -0.88
CA LEU A 283 -27.58 7.68 0.25
C LEU A 283 -27.88 9.06 0.81
N ASP A 284 -27.69 9.24 2.11
CA ASP A 284 -27.71 10.58 2.73
C ASP A 284 -26.42 11.35 2.41
N GLU A 285 -25.30 10.62 2.26
CA GLU A 285 -23.99 11.17 1.91
C GLU A 285 -23.09 10.18 1.14
N ALA A 286 -22.09 10.71 0.46
CA ALA A 286 -21.05 9.94 -0.19
C ALA A 286 -19.68 10.62 -0.06
N TRP A 287 -18.63 9.83 0.03
CA TRP A 287 -17.25 10.26 0.02
C TRP A 287 -16.61 9.90 -1.32
N ILE A 288 -16.12 10.90 -2.03
CA ILE A 288 -15.50 10.73 -3.34
C ILE A 288 -14.00 10.83 -3.16
N HIS A 289 -13.30 9.71 -3.38
CA HIS A 289 -11.85 9.58 -3.26
C HIS A 289 -11.14 10.03 -4.54
N PRO A 290 -9.83 10.37 -4.50
CA PRO A 290 -9.06 10.69 -5.68
C PRO A 290 -9.01 9.52 -6.67
N LYS A 291 -8.83 9.84 -7.93
CA LYS A 291 -8.67 8.86 -9.00
C LYS A 291 -7.30 8.16 -8.96
N GLU A 292 -6.27 8.86 -8.51
CA GLU A 292 -4.90 8.39 -8.49
C GLU A 292 -4.42 8.16 -7.06
N PHE A 293 -3.57 7.15 -6.85
CA PHE A 293 -2.94 6.93 -5.55
C PHE A 293 -1.92 8.03 -5.19
N PHE A 294 -1.26 8.61 -6.19
CA PHE A 294 -0.23 9.63 -6.00
C PHE A 294 -0.82 11.02 -6.26
N MET A 295 -1.27 11.65 -5.19
CA MET A 295 -1.73 13.04 -5.19
C MET A 295 -0.67 13.92 -4.51
N THR A 296 -0.53 15.15 -4.99
CA THR A 296 0.35 16.13 -4.35
C THR A 296 -0.22 17.54 -4.52
N SER A 297 0.03 18.44 -3.56
CA SER A 297 -0.45 19.81 -3.67
C SER A 297 0.28 20.57 -4.79
N PRO A 298 -0.33 21.62 -5.38
CA PRO A 298 0.32 22.42 -6.41
C PRO A 298 1.66 23.00 -5.95
N GLU A 299 1.76 23.43 -4.68
CA GLU A 299 2.99 23.97 -4.11
C GLU A 299 4.09 22.91 -3.99
N ARG A 300 3.74 21.71 -3.53
CA ARG A 300 4.68 20.58 -3.49
C ARG A 300 5.06 20.09 -4.88
N TYR A 301 4.14 20.15 -5.83
CA TYR A 301 4.38 19.78 -7.21
C TYR A 301 5.48 20.65 -7.84
N GLU A 302 5.35 21.97 -7.73
CA GLU A 302 6.37 22.91 -8.23
C GLU A 302 7.72 22.74 -7.51
N ALA A 303 7.70 22.57 -6.18
CA ALA A 303 8.91 22.32 -5.40
C ALA A 303 9.59 21.00 -5.82
N ALA A 304 8.82 19.95 -6.11
CA ALA A 304 9.34 18.68 -6.58
C ALA A 304 10.04 18.83 -7.94
N LEU A 305 9.46 19.58 -8.89
CA LEU A 305 10.09 19.82 -10.19
C LEU A 305 11.45 20.52 -10.05
N VAL A 306 11.52 21.54 -9.20
CA VAL A 306 12.79 22.25 -8.90
C VAL A 306 13.80 21.29 -8.27
N SER A 307 13.38 20.49 -7.28
CA SER A 307 14.26 19.54 -6.60
C SER A 307 14.79 18.44 -7.54
N ILE A 308 13.98 18.00 -8.52
CA ILE A 308 14.43 17.06 -9.55
C ILE A 308 15.47 17.72 -10.49
N GLU A 309 15.28 18.99 -10.86
CA GLU A 309 16.25 19.74 -11.68
C GLU A 309 17.58 19.91 -10.94
N ASP A 310 17.54 20.30 -9.66
CA ASP A 310 18.73 20.45 -8.82
C ASP A 310 19.51 19.12 -8.73
N GLU A 311 18.83 18.00 -8.47
CA GLU A 311 19.45 16.68 -8.44
C GLU A 311 20.05 16.27 -9.80
N LEU A 312 19.37 16.64 -10.90
CA LEU A 312 19.89 16.41 -12.25
C LEU A 312 21.19 17.19 -12.49
N ASP A 313 21.22 18.46 -12.12
CA ASP A 313 22.40 19.31 -12.33
C ASP A 313 23.59 18.82 -11.50
N ASP A 314 23.36 18.41 -10.26
CA ASP A 314 24.36 17.76 -9.40
C ASP A 314 24.90 16.47 -10.05
N ARG A 315 24.00 15.66 -10.63
CA ARG A 315 24.40 14.41 -11.26
C ARG A 315 25.16 14.62 -12.57
N ILE A 316 24.80 15.62 -13.37
CA ILE A 316 25.53 16.05 -14.57
C ILE A 316 26.94 16.49 -14.18
N ALA A 317 27.09 17.32 -13.15
CA ALA A 317 28.39 17.76 -12.65
C ALA A 317 29.25 16.59 -12.17
N HIS A 318 28.65 15.64 -11.47
CA HIS A 318 29.33 14.41 -11.00
C HIS A 318 29.90 13.59 -12.18
N TYR A 319 29.08 13.26 -13.19
CA TYR A 319 29.55 12.49 -14.34
C TYR A 319 30.63 13.25 -15.17
N SER A 320 30.47 14.57 -15.30
CA SER A 320 31.43 15.42 -15.98
C SER A 320 32.79 15.38 -15.26
N SER A 321 32.81 15.42 -13.94
CA SER A 321 34.03 15.35 -13.13
C SER A 321 34.79 14.03 -13.28
N LEU A 322 34.07 12.94 -13.60
CA LEU A 322 34.62 11.61 -13.84
C LEU A 322 34.93 11.32 -15.29
N GLY A 323 34.56 12.22 -16.23
CA GLY A 323 34.70 12.00 -17.67
C GLY A 323 33.70 10.97 -18.24
N HIS A 324 32.60 10.70 -17.55
CA HIS A 324 31.56 9.77 -17.94
C HIS A 324 30.52 10.44 -18.84
N GLU A 325 30.95 10.82 -20.07
CA GLU A 325 30.11 11.59 -20.99
C GLU A 325 28.89 10.86 -21.49
N LEU A 326 28.93 9.52 -21.59
CA LEU A 326 27.79 8.71 -22.02
C LEU A 326 26.68 8.71 -20.96
N GLU A 327 27.05 8.47 -19.69
CA GLU A 327 26.15 8.47 -18.55
C GLU A 327 25.56 9.86 -18.34
N ARG A 328 26.38 10.90 -18.46
CA ARG A 328 25.94 12.30 -18.42
C ARG A 328 24.86 12.58 -19.46
N HIS A 329 25.12 12.21 -20.71
CA HIS A 329 24.16 12.45 -21.79
C HIS A 329 22.86 11.68 -21.61
N ARG A 330 22.95 10.41 -21.18
CA ARG A 330 21.77 9.55 -20.91
C ARG A 330 20.88 10.16 -19.83
N ILE A 331 21.44 10.52 -18.66
CA ILE A 331 20.66 11.05 -17.55
C ILE A 331 20.03 12.39 -17.88
N GLU A 332 20.79 13.29 -18.53
CA GLU A 332 20.31 14.61 -18.94
C GLU A 332 19.14 14.49 -19.91
N GLN A 333 19.28 13.74 -21.00
CA GLN A 333 18.23 13.57 -22.00
C GLN A 333 16.96 12.96 -21.40
N ARG A 334 17.11 11.91 -20.60
CA ARG A 334 15.97 11.19 -20.03
C ARG A 334 15.24 12.02 -18.99
N THR A 335 15.95 12.62 -18.05
CA THR A 335 15.32 13.38 -16.98
C THR A 335 14.66 14.65 -17.52
N ARG A 336 15.29 15.36 -18.48
CA ARG A 336 14.64 16.52 -19.11
C ARG A 336 13.36 16.15 -19.86
N TYR A 337 13.37 15.00 -20.57
CA TYR A 337 12.17 14.49 -21.22
C TYR A 337 11.08 14.13 -20.20
N ASP A 338 11.43 13.44 -19.11
CA ASP A 338 10.48 13.10 -18.05
C ASP A 338 9.89 14.38 -17.41
N LEU A 339 10.71 15.40 -17.13
CA LEU A 339 10.25 16.70 -16.61
C LEU A 339 9.32 17.44 -17.58
N GLU A 340 9.60 17.41 -18.89
CA GLU A 340 8.71 17.97 -19.91
C GLU A 340 7.36 17.28 -19.89
N MET A 341 7.34 15.94 -19.88
CA MET A 341 6.10 15.15 -19.79
C MET A 341 5.32 15.44 -18.50
N ILE A 342 6.01 15.56 -17.37
CA ILE A 342 5.37 15.88 -16.09
C ILE A 342 4.73 17.28 -16.15
N ARG A 343 5.40 18.29 -16.74
CA ARG A 343 4.85 19.65 -16.88
C ARG A 343 3.67 19.72 -17.82
N GLU A 344 3.74 19.01 -18.97
CA GLU A 344 2.70 19.11 -20.01
C GLU A 344 1.45 18.28 -19.70
N ILE A 345 1.59 17.09 -19.16
CA ILE A 345 0.48 16.14 -18.96
C ILE A 345 0.32 15.66 -17.51
N GLY A 346 1.13 16.16 -16.58
CA GLY A 346 1.05 15.84 -15.15
C GLY A 346 1.72 14.53 -14.75
N HIS A 347 2.23 13.73 -15.69
CA HIS A 347 2.91 12.46 -15.36
C HIS A 347 3.92 12.05 -16.43
N CYS A 348 4.85 11.16 -16.07
CA CYS A 348 5.74 10.46 -16.99
C CYS A 348 5.67 8.95 -16.80
N ARG A 349 6.18 8.17 -17.76
CA ARG A 349 6.10 6.70 -17.77
C ARG A 349 6.67 6.01 -16.52
N SER A 350 7.55 6.66 -15.79
CA SER A 350 8.23 6.08 -14.62
C SER A 350 8.20 7.05 -13.44
N MET A 351 7.05 7.68 -13.22
CA MET A 351 6.80 8.69 -12.18
C MET A 351 7.22 8.23 -10.78
N GLU A 352 7.10 6.94 -10.50
CA GLU A 352 7.49 6.36 -9.22
C GLU A 352 8.97 6.55 -8.87
N ASN A 353 9.85 6.74 -9.85
CA ASN A 353 11.27 7.00 -9.58
C ASN A 353 11.55 8.40 -9.04
N TYR A 354 10.56 9.28 -9.11
CA TYR A 354 10.60 10.64 -8.58
C TYR A 354 9.77 10.80 -7.29
N SER A 355 9.21 9.70 -6.76
CA SER A 355 8.28 9.75 -5.59
C SER A 355 8.87 10.48 -4.38
N LEU A 356 10.16 10.35 -4.12
CA LEU A 356 10.85 11.04 -3.02
C LEU A 356 10.63 12.57 -3.05
N HIS A 357 10.64 13.18 -4.25
CA HIS A 357 10.46 14.60 -4.42
C HIS A 357 9.00 15.02 -4.22
N PHE A 358 8.04 14.15 -4.60
CA PHE A 358 6.62 14.46 -4.53
C PHE A 358 6.01 14.18 -3.16
N ASP A 359 6.50 13.18 -2.42
CA ASP A 359 5.99 12.83 -1.08
C ASP A 359 6.72 13.56 0.06
N GLY A 360 7.81 14.29 -0.25
CA GLY A 360 8.52 15.14 0.69
C GLY A 360 9.36 14.40 1.73
N ARG A 361 9.67 13.13 1.48
CA ARG A 361 10.58 12.33 2.32
C ARG A 361 12.04 12.78 2.15
N GLU A 362 12.83 12.56 3.18
CA GLU A 362 14.27 12.66 3.08
C GLU A 362 14.90 11.41 2.45
N ARG A 363 16.10 11.54 1.90
CA ARG A 363 16.84 10.41 1.34
C ARG A 363 17.11 9.35 2.40
N GLY A 364 16.88 8.08 2.02
CA GLY A 364 17.05 6.93 2.91
C GLY A 364 15.86 6.66 3.82
N GLU A 365 14.95 7.61 3.95
CA GLU A 365 13.72 7.44 4.70
C GLU A 365 12.83 6.34 4.09
N ARG A 366 12.20 5.53 4.97
CA ARG A 366 11.33 4.47 4.48
C ARG A 366 10.12 5.02 3.72
N PRO A 367 9.64 4.34 2.66
CA PRO A 367 8.40 4.74 2.01
C PRO A 367 7.20 4.51 2.94
N TYR A 368 6.13 5.26 2.71
CA TYR A 368 4.81 4.91 3.23
C TYR A 368 4.31 3.65 2.52
N CYS A 369 3.55 2.83 3.21
CA CYS A 369 3.03 1.58 2.68
C CYS A 369 1.67 1.26 3.31
N LEU A 370 1.09 0.10 2.99
CA LEU A 370 -0.22 -0.28 3.52
C LEU A 370 -0.25 -0.35 5.06
N LEU A 371 0.87 -0.67 5.72
CA LEU A 371 0.96 -0.72 7.17
C LEU A 371 0.74 0.66 7.83
N ASP A 372 1.12 1.75 7.18
CA ASP A 372 0.84 3.11 7.66
C ASP A 372 -0.66 3.41 7.69
N PHE A 373 -1.42 2.89 6.71
CA PHE A 373 -2.88 2.99 6.70
C PHE A 373 -3.51 2.13 7.81
N PHE A 374 -2.94 0.97 8.13
CA PHE A 374 -3.38 0.16 9.27
C PHE A 374 -3.15 0.89 10.59
N ALA A 375 -1.98 1.47 10.80
CA ALA A 375 -1.66 2.25 12.00
C ALA A 375 -2.60 3.46 12.14
N ALA A 376 -2.85 4.18 11.04
CA ALA A 376 -3.79 5.31 11.02
C ALA A 376 -5.23 4.87 11.34
N SER A 377 -5.71 3.77 10.74
CA SER A 377 -7.01 3.17 11.00
C SER A 377 -7.16 2.72 12.47
N ALA A 378 -6.16 2.01 12.98
CA ALA A 378 -6.14 1.53 14.36
C ALA A 378 -6.18 2.69 15.37
N LYS A 379 -5.36 3.73 15.16
CA LYS A 379 -5.38 4.93 15.99
C LYS A 379 -6.75 5.61 15.97
N GLN A 380 -7.35 5.75 14.78
CA GLN A 380 -8.62 6.41 14.58
C GLN A 380 -9.79 5.68 15.26
N PHE A 381 -9.94 4.38 14.98
CA PHE A 381 -11.12 3.62 15.34
C PHE A 381 -10.95 2.80 16.62
N HIS A 382 -9.73 2.52 17.03
CA HIS A 382 -9.40 1.69 18.19
C HIS A 382 -8.54 2.41 19.24
N GLY A 383 -8.21 3.69 19.01
CA GLY A 383 -7.56 4.58 19.97
C GLY A 383 -6.04 4.42 20.10
N ASP A 384 -5.43 3.42 19.45
CA ASP A 384 -4.01 3.14 19.49
C ASP A 384 -3.53 2.68 18.10
N ALA A 385 -2.47 3.30 17.61
CA ALA A 385 -1.88 2.99 16.31
C ALA A 385 -1.31 1.56 16.24
N ASP A 386 -0.94 0.98 17.37
CA ASP A 386 -0.43 -0.38 17.48
C ASP A 386 -1.54 -1.43 17.64
N ASN A 387 -2.82 -1.02 17.60
CA ASN A 387 -3.95 -1.92 17.78
C ASN A 387 -4.43 -2.52 16.47
N TYR A 388 -3.55 -3.22 15.76
CA TYR A 388 -3.90 -4.02 14.58
C TYR A 388 -3.09 -5.33 14.52
N LEU A 389 -3.59 -6.30 13.78
CA LEU A 389 -3.01 -7.63 13.67
C LEU A 389 -2.48 -7.89 12.26
N VAL A 390 -1.29 -8.49 12.16
CA VAL A 390 -0.79 -9.07 10.91
C VAL A 390 -0.77 -10.60 11.02
N ILE A 391 -1.38 -11.29 10.08
CA ILE A 391 -1.32 -12.74 9.94
C ILE A 391 -0.52 -13.06 8.68
N MET A 392 0.56 -13.80 8.83
CA MET A 392 1.40 -14.20 7.70
C MET A 392 1.14 -15.66 7.35
N ASP A 393 0.36 -15.88 6.28
CA ASP A 393 0.04 -17.22 5.80
C ASP A 393 1.22 -17.83 5.04
N GLU A 394 1.39 -19.16 5.18
CA GLU A 394 2.54 -19.91 4.70
C GLU A 394 3.86 -19.18 4.95
N SER A 395 4.04 -18.78 6.21
CA SER A 395 5.06 -17.86 6.67
C SER A 395 6.49 -18.30 6.33
N HIS A 396 6.74 -19.62 6.27
CA HIS A 396 8.02 -20.20 5.83
C HIS A 396 8.43 -19.80 4.40
N VAL A 397 7.49 -19.37 3.56
CA VAL A 397 7.73 -18.83 2.21
C VAL A 397 7.61 -17.29 2.22
N THR A 398 6.59 -16.78 2.88
CA THR A 398 6.23 -15.36 2.85
C THR A 398 7.27 -14.47 3.54
N LEU A 399 7.80 -14.88 4.70
CA LEU A 399 8.78 -14.09 5.45
C LEU A 399 10.13 -13.96 4.70
N PRO A 400 10.73 -15.04 4.15
CA PRO A 400 11.91 -14.91 3.29
C PRO A 400 11.67 -14.04 2.06
N GLN A 401 10.47 -14.08 1.47
CA GLN A 401 10.12 -13.26 0.32
C GLN A 401 10.13 -11.77 0.70
N VAL A 402 9.49 -11.37 1.82
CA VAL A 402 9.54 -10.00 2.34
C VAL A 402 10.99 -9.56 2.53
N GLY A 403 11.84 -10.40 3.14
CA GLY A 403 13.26 -10.09 3.37
C GLY A 403 14.08 -9.92 2.09
N GLY A 404 13.74 -10.66 1.02
CA GLY A 404 14.47 -10.64 -0.25
C GLY A 404 14.12 -9.48 -1.18
N MET A 405 12.94 -8.86 -1.03
CA MET A 405 12.44 -7.84 -1.96
C MET A 405 13.34 -6.61 -2.04
N TYR A 406 13.79 -6.07 -0.90
CA TYR A 406 14.62 -4.88 -0.86
C TYR A 406 15.95 -5.05 -1.58
N ALA A 407 16.68 -6.13 -1.31
CA ALA A 407 18.02 -6.33 -1.87
C ALA A 407 18.00 -6.44 -3.41
N GLY A 408 17.02 -7.18 -3.96
CA GLY A 408 16.85 -7.33 -5.40
C GLY A 408 16.50 -6.02 -6.10
N ASP A 409 15.56 -5.24 -5.55
CA ASP A 409 15.16 -3.93 -6.10
C ASP A 409 16.32 -2.93 -6.03
N ARG A 410 17.02 -2.84 -4.89
CA ARG A 410 18.15 -1.95 -4.70
C ARG A 410 19.28 -2.24 -5.69
N SER A 411 19.70 -3.50 -5.83
CA SER A 411 20.79 -3.87 -6.76
C SER A 411 20.47 -3.44 -8.20
N ARG A 412 19.25 -3.69 -8.65
CA ARG A 412 18.76 -3.28 -9.97
C ARG A 412 18.81 -1.76 -10.16
N LYS A 413 18.32 -0.98 -9.19
CA LYS A 413 18.25 0.48 -9.25
C LYS A 413 19.63 1.13 -9.19
N LEU A 414 20.52 0.64 -8.33
CA LEU A 414 21.88 1.13 -8.27
C LEU A 414 22.61 0.97 -9.61
N ASN A 415 22.42 -0.16 -10.29
CA ASN A 415 22.98 -0.37 -11.60
C ASN A 415 22.45 0.65 -12.65
N LEU A 416 21.13 0.95 -12.61
CA LEU A 416 20.55 1.99 -13.47
C LEU A 416 21.10 3.40 -13.16
N ILE A 417 21.31 3.71 -11.90
CA ILE A 417 21.87 4.99 -11.44
C ILE A 417 23.34 5.10 -11.88
N GLU A 418 24.14 4.06 -11.67
CA GLU A 418 25.56 4.05 -12.03
C GLU A 418 25.79 4.33 -13.52
N HIS A 419 24.91 3.79 -14.38
CA HIS A 419 25.04 3.91 -15.83
C HIS A 419 24.21 5.04 -16.47
N GLY A 420 23.73 6.00 -15.68
CA GLY A 420 23.06 7.22 -16.15
C GLY A 420 21.62 7.03 -16.65
N PHE A 421 20.92 5.98 -16.23
CA PHE A 421 19.53 5.76 -16.60
C PHE A 421 18.54 6.33 -15.59
N ARG A 422 18.94 6.50 -14.31
CA ARG A 422 18.08 7.05 -13.25
C ARG A 422 18.86 7.98 -12.34
N LEU A 423 18.14 8.94 -11.74
CA LEU A 423 18.67 9.78 -10.66
C LEU A 423 18.84 8.96 -9.37
N PRO A 424 19.74 9.37 -8.47
CA PRO A 424 19.94 8.70 -7.18
C PRO A 424 18.67 8.54 -6.35
N SER A 425 17.75 9.51 -6.38
CA SER A 425 16.43 9.48 -5.71
C SER A 425 15.57 8.27 -6.10
N ALA A 426 15.78 7.69 -7.29
CA ALA A 426 15.06 6.49 -7.71
C ALA A 426 15.30 5.29 -6.77
N ALA A 427 16.42 5.26 -6.04
CA ALA A 427 16.71 4.21 -5.05
C ALA A 427 15.80 4.29 -3.81
N ASP A 428 15.17 5.45 -3.54
CA ASP A 428 14.28 5.66 -2.41
C ASP A 428 12.83 5.24 -2.68
N ASN A 429 12.46 5.01 -3.95
CA ASN A 429 11.24 4.27 -4.30
C ASN A 429 11.50 2.77 -4.15
N ARG A 430 11.37 2.23 -2.98
CA ARG A 430 11.78 0.88 -2.63
C ARG A 430 10.75 0.16 -1.75
N PRO A 431 10.73 -1.18 -1.71
CA PRO A 431 9.99 -1.87 -0.66
C PRO A 431 10.64 -1.63 0.70
N LEU A 432 9.91 -1.91 1.77
CA LEU A 432 10.45 -1.93 3.12
C LEU A 432 11.62 -2.92 3.25
N LYS A 433 12.59 -2.57 4.06
CA LYS A 433 13.56 -3.55 4.59
C LYS A 433 12.85 -4.46 5.59
N ILE A 434 13.41 -5.64 5.84
CA ILE A 434 12.80 -6.59 6.79
C ILE A 434 12.69 -6.03 8.21
N ASN A 435 13.70 -5.30 8.68
CA ASN A 435 13.67 -4.66 9.98
C ASN A 435 12.62 -3.53 10.06
N GLU A 436 12.47 -2.73 8.99
CA GLU A 436 11.42 -1.71 8.91
C GLU A 436 10.02 -2.35 8.93
N PHE A 437 9.83 -3.44 8.20
CA PHE A 437 8.58 -4.22 8.25
C PHE A 437 8.30 -4.74 9.66
N GLN A 438 9.31 -5.32 10.32
CA GLN A 438 9.17 -5.88 11.66
C GLN A 438 8.85 -4.83 12.72
N SER A 439 9.46 -3.63 12.62
CA SER A 439 9.21 -2.52 13.55
C SER A 439 7.82 -1.89 13.39
N LEU A 440 7.25 -1.93 12.17
CA LEU A 440 5.91 -1.41 11.91
C LEU A 440 4.79 -2.35 12.37
N VAL A 441 5.06 -3.64 12.53
CA VAL A 441 4.04 -4.63 12.87
C VAL A 441 3.99 -4.86 14.38
N PRO A 442 2.96 -4.39 15.08
CA PRO A 442 2.86 -4.52 16.53
C PRO A 442 2.64 -5.97 16.96
N GLN A 443 1.68 -6.65 16.32
CA GLN A 443 1.39 -8.05 16.59
C GLN A 443 1.35 -8.87 15.30
N MET A 444 2.02 -10.04 15.31
CA MET A 444 2.07 -10.94 14.15
C MET A 444 1.84 -12.41 14.53
N VAL A 445 1.00 -13.05 13.76
CA VAL A 445 0.79 -14.51 13.81
C VAL A 445 1.39 -15.13 12.56
N TYR A 446 2.40 -15.96 12.75
CA TYR A 446 2.94 -16.82 11.70
C TYR A 446 2.09 -18.08 11.56
N VAL A 447 1.58 -18.34 10.37
CA VAL A 447 0.75 -19.51 10.07
C VAL A 447 1.48 -20.42 9.09
N SER A 448 1.75 -21.64 9.49
CA SER A 448 2.49 -22.60 8.65
C SER A 448 2.21 -24.04 9.07
N ALA A 449 2.33 -24.95 8.10
CA ALA A 449 2.45 -26.38 8.38
C ALA A 449 3.89 -26.77 8.80
N THR A 450 4.88 -26.04 8.30
CA THR A 450 6.31 -26.29 8.47
C THR A 450 7.04 -24.96 8.68
N PRO A 451 6.99 -24.36 9.89
CA PRO A 451 7.64 -23.09 10.14
C PRO A 451 9.14 -23.17 9.85
N GLY A 452 9.66 -22.14 9.21
CA GLY A 452 11.07 -22.05 8.85
C GLY A 452 11.95 -21.63 10.05
N GLU A 453 13.26 -21.80 9.90
CA GLU A 453 14.23 -21.45 10.94
C GLU A 453 14.20 -19.97 11.33
N ARG A 454 14.00 -19.07 10.36
CA ARG A 454 13.94 -17.61 10.58
C ARG A 454 12.77 -17.21 11.47
N GLU A 455 11.61 -17.83 11.29
CA GLU A 455 10.42 -17.57 12.12
C GLU A 455 10.65 -18.01 13.56
N LEU A 456 11.24 -19.19 13.73
CA LEU A 456 11.54 -19.75 15.04
C LEU A 456 12.64 -18.95 15.75
N LEU A 457 13.68 -18.53 15.04
CA LEU A 457 14.73 -17.66 15.59
C LEU A 457 14.16 -16.31 16.01
N HIS A 458 13.39 -15.65 15.15
CA HIS A 458 12.75 -14.38 15.45
C HIS A 458 11.81 -14.48 16.66
N LEU A 459 11.04 -15.57 16.77
CA LEU A 459 10.20 -15.83 17.94
C LEU A 459 11.06 -16.01 19.22
N CYS A 460 12.19 -16.72 19.11
CA CYS A 460 13.11 -16.94 20.23
C CYS A 460 13.79 -15.64 20.70
N GLU A 461 14.17 -14.76 19.76
CA GLU A 461 14.76 -13.45 20.06
C GLU A 461 13.79 -12.57 20.85
N ILE A 462 12.53 -12.48 20.39
CA ILE A 462 11.52 -11.63 21.04
C ILE A 462 11.05 -12.22 22.38
N THR A 463 10.84 -13.53 22.45
CA THR A 463 10.34 -14.19 23.68
C THR A 463 11.42 -14.49 24.72
N GLY A 464 12.71 -14.26 24.40
CA GLY A 464 13.84 -14.62 25.24
C GLY A 464 14.00 -16.14 25.45
N GLN A 465 13.33 -16.96 24.65
CA GLN A 465 13.43 -18.41 24.71
C GLN A 465 14.66 -18.92 23.94
N ASN A 466 15.28 -19.96 24.46
CA ASN A 466 16.39 -20.60 23.74
C ASN A 466 15.87 -21.32 22.47
N PRO A 467 16.51 -21.12 21.31
CA PRO A 467 16.15 -21.86 20.11
C PRO A 467 16.27 -23.37 20.31
N PRO A 468 15.43 -24.18 19.66
CA PRO A 468 15.52 -25.63 19.66
C PRO A 468 16.94 -26.12 19.31
N MET A 469 17.37 -27.25 19.88
CA MET A 469 18.77 -27.70 19.79
C MET A 469 19.32 -27.80 18.35
N GLY A 470 18.49 -28.03 17.35
CA GLY A 470 18.89 -28.07 15.92
C GLY A 470 19.19 -26.71 15.30
N LEU A 471 18.69 -25.61 15.88
CA LEU A 471 18.86 -24.24 15.37
C LEU A 471 20.07 -23.49 16.00
N ARG A 472 20.63 -24.02 17.07
CA ARG A 472 21.75 -23.37 17.80
C ARG A 472 23.05 -23.28 17.01
N HIS A 473 23.25 -24.12 16.00
CA HIS A 473 24.50 -24.15 15.22
C HIS A 473 24.58 -23.06 14.12
N MET A 474 23.46 -22.42 13.75
CA MET A 474 23.46 -21.38 12.70
C MET A 474 23.47 -19.94 13.24
N ALA A 475 23.16 -19.71 14.49
CA ALA A 475 23.18 -18.39 15.11
C ALA A 475 24.58 -17.87 15.48
N GLY A 476 25.62 -18.64 15.20
CA GLY A 476 27.01 -18.32 15.56
C GLY A 476 28.00 -18.18 14.40
N GLY A 477 27.50 -18.09 13.17
CA GLY A 477 28.34 -17.94 11.97
C GLY A 477 27.91 -16.73 11.17
N GLY A 478 28.51 -15.57 11.53
CA GLY A 478 28.40 -14.41 11.01
C GLY A 478 28.89 -13.38 10.37
#